data_e0e81cc1cb3e60da8e9756d6a3af81e0
#
_entry.id   e0e81cc1cb3e60da8e9756d6a3af81e0
#
_cell.length_a   1.000
_cell.length_b   1.000
_cell.length_c   1.000
_cell.angle_alpha   90.00
_cell.angle_beta   90.00
_cell.angle_gamma   90.00
#
_symmetry.space_group_name_H-M   'P 1'
#
loop_
_entity.id
_entity.type
_entity.pdbx_description
1 polymer ?
#
loop_
_entity_poly.entity_id
_entity_poly.type
_entity_poly.pdbx_seq_one_letter_code
_entity_poly.pdbx_strand_id
1 'polypeptide(L)'
;MLGLFFSSAQALELNKITGYSTFSWDEGGSEIAAYDSSRSRIFVTNNLTKTVDVLSIANLPYTKKEISINPRAGVGGINSVAVSEEAGLLALAVEAEDKQDNGMVLFYNLATLKLAFGYSVGALPDNVTFTPDGKYALVANEGEPNDDYTIDPKGSVSIIDLNNWFVGASKDRIRHVYFTRSGAPEGGRIIKPGATFEEDAEPEYIAVSGDSKHAYVSLQENNVIAKINIEYGIVTDYFGLGYKDWSQSALDASNKDNRINIQPWPVKGMYQPDTIVVVSKEINGEMYDYVLMANEGDAKDYDGFSEEVRVKDLTLDPSVFPNAEELQKSENLGRLKTTTAMGDANNDGFYEEIYGYGGRSFAIMDGNTGNIIYDSGNDIAVRTAFSGFFNWNEDAGSFDDRSDDKGAEPEAIAVGEIDGKTYAFVGLERQGGIMMYDISGIIKPKFVGYFNGRNFFGDGTKMTGGDISPESLVFIPADKTPPAFQEANEGPLLIGAYELSGSTAVYQIK
;
A
#
# COMPACT_ATOMS: atom_id res chain seq x y z
N MET A 1 19.43 46.28 2.82
CA MET A 1 19.81 44.89 3.16
C MET A 1 18.51 44.11 3.42
N LEU A 2 18.00 43.40 2.42
CA LEU A 2 16.90 42.46 2.62
C LEU A 2 17.52 41.14 3.09
N GLY A 3 17.29 40.80 4.35
CA GLY A 3 17.65 39.49 4.88
C GLY A 3 16.73 38.41 4.28
N LEU A 4 17.28 37.60 3.40
CA LEU A 4 16.65 36.33 2.97
C LEU A 4 16.70 35.37 4.17
N PHE A 5 15.58 35.26 4.89
CA PHE A 5 15.37 34.15 5.81
C PHE A 5 15.14 32.88 4.97
N PHE A 6 16.18 32.07 4.77
CA PHE A 6 16.02 30.68 4.40
C PHE A 6 15.46 29.98 5.64
N SER A 7 14.17 29.77 5.67
CA SER A 7 13.59 28.75 6.57
C SER A 7 14.18 27.40 6.14
N SER A 8 15.14 26.88 6.91
CA SER A 8 15.51 25.48 6.81
C SER A 8 14.25 24.67 7.11
N ALA A 9 13.85 23.78 6.20
CA ALA A 9 12.82 22.79 6.53
C ALA A 9 13.30 22.09 7.82
N GLN A 10 12.47 22.12 8.85
CA GLN A 10 12.77 21.39 10.09
C GLN A 10 12.77 19.92 9.73
N ALA A 11 13.89 19.23 9.95
CA ALA A 11 13.96 17.80 9.76
C ALA A 11 13.01 17.14 10.77
N LEU A 12 12.19 16.21 10.32
CA LEU A 12 11.42 15.35 11.21
C LEU A 12 12.27 14.15 11.59
N GLU A 13 12.17 13.73 12.86
CA GLU A 13 12.81 12.55 13.38
C GLU A 13 11.77 11.59 13.95
N LEU A 14 11.93 10.30 13.66
CA LEU A 14 11.16 9.23 14.29
C LEU A 14 11.98 8.58 15.39
N ASN A 15 11.45 8.61 16.61
CA ASN A 15 12.06 7.96 17.76
C ASN A 15 11.19 6.78 18.21
N LYS A 16 11.64 5.54 18.00
CA LYS A 16 10.94 4.35 18.52
C LYS A 16 10.90 4.40 20.04
N ILE A 17 9.70 4.50 20.60
CA ILE A 17 9.49 4.58 22.05
C ILE A 17 9.08 3.26 22.67
N THR A 18 8.41 2.40 21.89
CA THR A 18 8.00 1.06 22.35
C THR A 18 7.64 0.19 21.14
N GLY A 19 7.33 -1.07 21.39
CA GLY A 19 6.83 -2.00 20.37
C GLY A 19 6.33 -3.30 21.01
N TYR A 20 5.71 -4.10 20.17
CA TYR A 20 5.28 -5.47 20.46
C TYR A 20 5.82 -6.38 19.38
N SER A 21 6.12 -7.63 19.68
CA SER A 21 6.50 -8.64 18.71
C SER A 21 5.78 -9.95 19.00
N THR A 22 5.34 -10.60 17.95
CA THR A 22 4.79 -11.96 18.00
C THR A 22 5.89 -13.02 18.12
N PHE A 23 7.15 -12.61 17.91
CA PHE A 23 8.31 -13.50 17.80
C PHE A 23 8.18 -14.54 16.69
N SER A 24 7.54 -14.13 15.59
CA SER A 24 7.45 -14.88 14.34
C SER A 24 8.31 -14.22 13.25
N TRP A 25 8.66 -14.99 12.25
CA TRP A 25 9.37 -14.53 11.06
C TRP A 25 8.64 -15.06 9.84
N ASP A 26 8.26 -14.17 8.91
CA ASP A 26 7.62 -14.51 7.64
C ASP A 26 6.35 -15.37 7.83
N GLU A 27 5.53 -14.98 8.79
CA GLU A 27 4.30 -15.70 9.15
C GLU A 27 3.10 -14.73 9.30
N GLY A 28 3.21 -13.52 8.76
CA GLY A 28 2.16 -12.50 8.86
C GLY A 28 1.74 -12.16 10.30
N GLY A 29 2.73 -12.08 11.21
CA GLY A 29 2.44 -11.89 12.64
C GLY A 29 1.99 -10.47 13.02
N SER A 30 2.16 -9.48 12.14
CA SER A 30 1.78 -8.08 12.33
C SER A 30 1.76 -7.37 10.97
N GLU A 31 0.59 -7.18 10.38
CA GLU A 31 0.45 -6.62 9.02
C GLU A 31 -0.32 -5.30 9.05
N ILE A 32 -1.64 -5.33 9.17
CA ILE A 32 -2.48 -4.13 9.13
C ILE A 32 -2.86 -3.67 10.52
N ALA A 33 -2.62 -2.37 10.80
CA ALA A 33 -2.90 -1.76 12.09
C ALA A 33 -4.00 -0.70 12.02
N ALA A 34 -4.81 -0.60 13.10
CA ALA A 34 -5.77 0.47 13.31
C ALA A 34 -5.71 0.96 14.75
N TYR A 35 -6.15 2.21 15.00
CA TYR A 35 -6.04 2.82 16.33
C TYR A 35 -7.39 3.34 16.86
N ASP A 36 -7.70 3.00 18.12
CA ASP A 36 -8.80 3.57 18.92
C ASP A 36 -8.22 4.59 19.91
N SER A 37 -8.40 5.88 19.63
CA SER A 37 -7.88 6.95 20.46
C SER A 37 -8.60 7.04 21.80
N SER A 38 -9.89 6.67 21.83
CA SER A 38 -10.73 6.75 23.03
C SER A 38 -10.27 5.80 24.14
N ARG A 39 -9.50 4.75 23.79
CA ARG A 39 -8.97 3.74 24.74
C ARG A 39 -7.48 3.51 24.60
N SER A 40 -6.81 4.27 23.74
CA SER A 40 -5.38 4.13 23.44
C SER A 40 -5.00 2.68 23.08
N ARG A 41 -5.75 2.09 22.15
CA ARG A 41 -5.59 0.72 21.69
C ARG A 41 -5.20 0.66 20.22
N ILE A 42 -4.19 -0.15 19.94
CA ILE A 42 -3.85 -0.59 18.57
C ILE A 42 -4.51 -1.94 18.36
N PHE A 43 -5.17 -2.11 17.23
CA PHE A 43 -5.61 -3.39 16.68
C PHE A 43 -4.67 -3.73 15.56
N VAL A 44 -4.13 -4.94 15.53
CA VAL A 44 -3.23 -5.38 14.48
C VAL A 44 -3.57 -6.81 14.05
N THR A 45 -3.64 -7.04 12.74
CA THR A 45 -3.87 -8.39 12.19
C THR A 45 -2.67 -9.27 12.49
N ASN A 46 -2.98 -10.55 12.75
CA ASN A 46 -1.99 -11.56 13.08
C ASN A 46 -2.40 -12.88 12.38
N ASN A 47 -1.89 -13.08 11.17
CA ASN A 47 -2.23 -14.22 10.33
C ASN A 47 -1.58 -15.53 10.83
N LEU A 48 -0.45 -15.47 11.54
CA LEU A 48 0.11 -16.62 12.24
C LEU A 48 -0.94 -17.32 13.15
N THR A 49 -1.77 -16.54 13.84
CA THR A 49 -2.79 -17.06 14.77
C THR A 49 -4.22 -16.87 14.28
N LYS A 50 -4.41 -16.25 13.11
CA LYS A 50 -5.72 -15.88 12.53
C LYS A 50 -6.57 -15.09 13.53
N THR A 51 -5.96 -14.07 14.13
CA THR A 51 -6.57 -13.21 15.15
C THR A 51 -6.24 -11.75 14.90
N VAL A 52 -6.97 -10.84 15.56
CA VAL A 52 -6.54 -9.46 15.72
C VAL A 52 -6.01 -9.26 17.13
N ASP A 53 -4.76 -8.88 17.27
CA ASP A 53 -4.14 -8.57 18.55
C ASP A 53 -4.53 -7.16 18.99
N VAL A 54 -4.97 -7.03 20.25
CA VAL A 54 -5.33 -5.76 20.86
C VAL A 54 -4.21 -5.33 21.79
N LEU A 55 -3.51 -4.27 21.41
CA LEU A 55 -2.35 -3.74 22.14
C LEU A 55 -2.72 -2.42 22.81
N SER A 56 -2.52 -2.32 24.10
CA SER A 56 -2.70 -1.05 24.83
C SER A 56 -1.41 -0.26 24.85
N ILE A 57 -1.50 1.02 24.50
CA ILE A 57 -0.43 2.02 24.61
C ILE A 57 -0.79 3.13 25.61
N ALA A 58 -1.79 2.91 26.46
CA ALA A 58 -2.26 3.89 27.46
C ALA A 58 -1.15 4.34 28.44
N ASN A 59 -0.13 3.51 28.64
CA ASN A 59 0.96 3.74 29.59
C ASN A 59 2.34 3.77 28.87
N LEU A 60 2.48 4.58 27.83
CA LEU A 60 3.77 4.75 27.15
C LEU A 60 4.88 5.08 28.17
N PRO A 61 6.09 4.54 28.00
CA PRO A 61 6.62 3.77 26.85
C PRO A 61 6.36 2.25 26.90
N TYR A 62 5.31 1.79 27.53
CA TYR A 62 5.01 0.36 27.59
C TYR A 62 3.85 0.01 26.67
N THR A 63 4.06 -0.99 25.81
CA THR A 63 3.00 -1.64 25.03
C THR A 63 2.64 -2.96 25.67
N LYS A 64 1.34 -3.20 25.82
CA LYS A 64 0.83 -4.44 26.43
C LYS A 64 -0.26 -5.05 25.58
N LYS A 65 -0.06 -6.31 25.15
CA LYS A 65 -1.16 -7.10 24.57
C LYS A 65 -2.22 -7.36 25.65
N GLU A 66 -3.44 -6.93 25.38
CA GLU A 66 -4.59 -7.12 26.27
C GLU A 66 -5.31 -8.44 25.98
N ILE A 67 -5.64 -8.67 24.71
CA ILE A 67 -6.43 -9.81 24.23
C ILE A 67 -6.15 -10.05 22.73
N SER A 68 -6.51 -11.23 22.23
CA SER A 68 -6.65 -11.47 20.78
C SER A 68 -8.13 -11.69 20.47
N ILE A 69 -8.62 -11.03 19.42
CA ILE A 69 -9.97 -11.26 18.90
C ILE A 69 -9.87 -12.40 17.89
N ASN A 70 -10.53 -13.52 18.17
CA ASN A 70 -10.63 -14.65 17.26
C ASN A 70 -12.01 -14.62 16.59
N PRO A 71 -12.12 -14.39 15.28
CA PRO A 71 -13.38 -14.23 14.61
C PRO A 71 -14.22 -15.52 14.59
N ARG A 72 -13.63 -16.64 14.24
CA ARG A 72 -14.27 -18.00 14.21
C ARG A 72 -13.26 -19.08 13.85
N ALA A 73 -13.61 -20.36 14.08
CA ALA A 73 -12.92 -21.48 13.45
C ALA A 73 -13.37 -21.65 11.98
N GLY A 74 -12.49 -22.07 11.10
CA GLY A 74 -12.79 -22.35 9.69
C GLY A 74 -12.82 -21.11 8.80
N VAL A 75 -12.00 -20.11 9.12
CA VAL A 75 -11.67 -18.96 8.24
C VAL A 75 -10.24 -19.10 7.73
N GLY A 76 -9.96 -18.44 6.61
CA GLY A 76 -8.60 -18.29 6.08
C GLY A 76 -7.75 -17.35 6.93
N GLY A 77 -7.43 -16.19 6.43
CA GLY A 77 -6.72 -15.11 7.12
C GLY A 77 -7.63 -13.96 7.58
N ILE A 78 -7.01 -12.97 8.23
CA ILE A 78 -7.62 -11.68 8.51
C ILE A 78 -6.74 -10.64 7.84
N ASN A 79 -7.11 -10.23 6.65
CA ASN A 79 -6.25 -9.41 5.79
C ASN A 79 -6.26 -7.94 6.21
N SER A 80 -7.37 -7.44 6.80
CA SER A 80 -7.45 -6.04 7.18
C SER A 80 -8.28 -5.79 8.43
N VAL A 81 -7.97 -4.67 9.10
CA VAL A 81 -8.68 -4.17 10.28
C VAL A 81 -8.84 -2.66 10.20
N ALA A 82 -10.03 -2.15 10.54
CA ALA A 82 -10.30 -0.72 10.59
C ALA A 82 -11.11 -0.34 11.83
N VAL A 83 -10.93 0.90 12.29
CA VAL A 83 -11.64 1.49 13.43
C VAL A 83 -12.43 2.70 12.99
N SER A 84 -13.70 2.79 13.38
CA SER A 84 -14.49 4.01 13.31
C SER A 84 -14.99 4.37 14.71
N GLU A 85 -14.47 5.46 15.27
CA GLU A 85 -14.97 6.02 16.53
C GLU A 85 -16.37 6.60 16.35
N GLU A 86 -16.66 7.19 15.18
CA GLU A 86 -17.96 7.76 14.83
C GLU A 86 -19.07 6.68 14.79
N ALA A 87 -18.79 5.54 14.18
CA ALA A 87 -19.71 4.40 14.18
C ALA A 87 -19.67 3.59 15.48
N GLY A 88 -18.61 3.73 16.28
CA GLY A 88 -18.34 2.92 17.47
C GLY A 88 -18.02 1.45 17.13
N LEU A 89 -17.40 1.20 15.98
CA LEU A 89 -17.16 -0.13 15.43
C LEU A 89 -15.68 -0.38 15.11
N LEU A 90 -15.31 -1.64 15.26
CA LEU A 90 -14.12 -2.25 14.71
C LEU A 90 -14.57 -3.19 13.59
N ALA A 91 -13.99 -3.10 12.41
CA ALA A 91 -14.26 -3.99 11.28
C ALA A 91 -13.04 -4.87 10.98
N LEU A 92 -13.30 -6.12 10.60
CA LEU A 92 -12.30 -7.08 10.15
C LEU A 92 -12.70 -7.61 8.78
N ALA A 93 -11.78 -7.55 7.81
CA ALA A 93 -11.88 -8.29 6.55
C ALA A 93 -11.33 -9.71 6.79
N VAL A 94 -12.14 -10.72 6.52
CA VAL A 94 -11.84 -12.12 6.84
C VAL A 94 -12.07 -12.96 5.61
N GLU A 95 -11.02 -13.56 5.08
CA GLU A 95 -11.11 -14.44 3.94
C GLU A 95 -11.74 -15.81 4.29
N ALA A 96 -12.27 -16.50 3.29
CA ALA A 96 -12.71 -17.88 3.42
C ALA A 96 -11.49 -18.83 3.54
N GLU A 97 -11.71 -20.07 3.97
CA GLU A 97 -10.65 -21.09 4.01
C GLU A 97 -10.13 -21.41 2.60
N ASP A 98 -11.01 -21.38 1.60
CA ASP A 98 -10.68 -21.36 0.18
C ASP A 98 -10.79 -19.90 -0.28
N LYS A 99 -9.68 -19.30 -0.68
CA LYS A 99 -9.57 -17.88 -1.05
C LYS A 99 -10.52 -17.45 -2.17
N GLN A 100 -10.88 -18.39 -3.07
CA GLN A 100 -11.79 -18.14 -4.17
C GLN A 100 -13.27 -18.16 -3.75
N ASP A 101 -13.58 -18.60 -2.53
CA ASP A 101 -14.92 -18.49 -1.95
C ASP A 101 -15.15 -17.10 -1.35
N ASN A 102 -16.42 -16.73 -1.24
CA ASN A 102 -16.80 -15.46 -0.63
C ASN A 102 -16.37 -15.38 0.84
N GLY A 103 -15.63 -14.34 1.17
CA GLY A 103 -15.24 -14.01 2.54
C GLY A 103 -16.33 -13.28 3.32
N MET A 104 -15.92 -12.67 4.42
CA MET A 104 -16.80 -11.95 5.34
C MET A 104 -16.17 -10.63 5.80
N VAL A 105 -17.02 -9.64 6.08
CA VAL A 105 -16.67 -8.52 6.95
C VAL A 105 -17.37 -8.69 8.30
N LEU A 106 -16.62 -8.63 9.39
CA LEU A 106 -17.14 -8.79 10.75
C LEU A 106 -17.01 -7.47 11.51
N PHE A 107 -18.10 -7.05 12.14
CA PHE A 107 -18.13 -5.81 12.92
C PHE A 107 -18.25 -6.12 14.41
N TYR A 108 -17.34 -5.54 15.19
CA TYR A 108 -17.31 -5.63 16.64
C TYR A 108 -17.64 -4.27 17.25
N ASN A 109 -18.39 -4.27 18.34
CA ASN A 109 -18.56 -3.05 19.12
C ASN A 109 -17.22 -2.62 19.71
N LEU A 110 -16.74 -1.44 19.36
CA LEU A 110 -15.41 -0.93 19.69
C LEU A 110 -15.15 -0.87 21.20
N ALA A 111 -16.20 -0.56 21.99
CA ALA A 111 -16.07 -0.46 23.45
C ALA A 111 -15.96 -1.81 24.14
N THR A 112 -16.71 -2.80 23.70
CA THR A 112 -16.85 -4.09 24.39
C THR A 112 -16.09 -5.23 23.75
N LEU A 113 -15.60 -5.03 22.53
CA LEU A 113 -14.95 -6.01 21.65
C LEU A 113 -15.81 -7.27 21.41
N LYS A 114 -17.13 -7.12 21.48
CA LYS A 114 -18.08 -8.19 21.18
C LYS A 114 -18.55 -8.09 19.75
N LEU A 115 -18.63 -9.22 19.07
CA LEU A 115 -19.21 -9.32 17.73
C LEU A 115 -20.62 -8.72 17.75
N ALA A 116 -20.85 -7.75 16.88
CA ALA A 116 -22.15 -7.08 16.71
C ALA A 116 -22.93 -7.71 15.54
N PHE A 117 -22.32 -7.80 14.38
CA PHE A 117 -22.89 -8.39 13.15
C PHE A 117 -21.79 -8.65 12.12
N GLY A 118 -22.16 -9.25 10.99
CA GLY A 118 -21.26 -9.45 9.85
C GLY A 118 -22.05 -9.66 8.56
N TYR A 119 -21.35 -9.49 7.45
CA TYR A 119 -21.88 -9.71 6.09
C TYR A 119 -20.93 -10.60 5.30
N SER A 120 -21.49 -11.45 4.42
CA SER A 120 -20.70 -12.06 3.36
C SER A 120 -20.37 -10.99 2.32
N VAL A 121 -19.13 -10.96 1.88
CA VAL A 121 -18.59 -10.05 0.86
C VAL A 121 -18.10 -10.83 -0.35
N GLY A 122 -17.25 -10.28 -1.22
CA GLY A 122 -16.65 -11.03 -2.32
C GLY A 122 -15.55 -12.01 -1.88
N ALA A 123 -14.91 -12.65 -2.86
CA ALA A 123 -13.76 -13.50 -2.62
C ALA A 123 -12.53 -12.66 -2.24
N LEU A 124 -11.71 -13.18 -1.38
CA LEU A 124 -10.48 -12.54 -0.87
C LEU A 124 -10.72 -11.06 -0.47
N PRO A 125 -11.48 -10.80 0.62
CA PRO A 125 -11.61 -9.43 1.13
C PRO A 125 -10.27 -8.99 1.71
N ASP A 126 -9.57 -8.13 0.99
CA ASP A 126 -8.23 -7.72 1.33
C ASP A 126 -8.22 -6.46 2.22
N ASN A 127 -8.86 -5.38 1.81
CA ASN A 127 -8.89 -4.13 2.57
C ASN A 127 -10.29 -3.79 3.10
N VAL A 128 -10.38 -3.28 4.34
CA VAL A 128 -11.60 -2.70 4.91
C VAL A 128 -11.35 -1.29 5.43
N THR A 129 -12.25 -0.36 5.11
CA THR A 129 -12.19 1.02 5.61
C THR A 129 -13.57 1.55 5.95
N PHE A 130 -13.63 2.65 6.72
CA PHE A 130 -14.85 3.38 7.02
C PHE A 130 -14.86 4.73 6.34
N THR A 131 -16.05 5.23 6.02
CA THR A 131 -16.19 6.65 5.69
C THR A 131 -15.90 7.51 6.93
N PRO A 132 -15.28 8.70 6.76
CA PRO A 132 -15.00 9.62 7.88
C PRO A 132 -16.23 9.95 8.74
N ASP A 133 -17.41 10.00 8.15
CA ASP A 133 -18.69 10.25 8.86
C ASP A 133 -19.30 9.00 9.54
N GLY A 134 -18.64 7.85 9.44
CA GLY A 134 -19.04 6.59 10.06
C GLY A 134 -20.31 5.96 9.50
N LYS A 135 -20.83 6.45 8.35
CA LYS A 135 -22.09 5.94 7.80
C LYS A 135 -21.93 4.69 6.93
N TYR A 136 -20.77 4.49 6.36
CA TYR A 136 -20.49 3.34 5.51
C TYR A 136 -19.18 2.68 5.90
N ALA A 137 -19.11 1.37 5.69
CA ALA A 137 -17.85 0.64 5.57
C ALA A 137 -17.70 0.12 4.13
N LEU A 138 -16.49 0.11 3.63
CA LEU A 138 -16.15 -0.38 2.30
C LEU A 138 -15.14 -1.51 2.43
N VAL A 139 -15.28 -2.54 1.60
CA VAL A 139 -14.36 -3.69 1.56
C VAL A 139 -13.92 -3.90 0.12
N ALA A 140 -12.63 -3.88 -0.14
CA ALA A 140 -12.06 -4.37 -1.39
C ALA A 140 -12.06 -5.90 -1.32
N ASN A 141 -12.64 -6.54 -2.30
CA ASN A 141 -12.62 -7.97 -2.48
C ASN A 141 -11.80 -8.23 -3.73
N GLU A 142 -10.59 -8.62 -3.54
CA GLU A 142 -9.58 -8.72 -4.57
C GLU A 142 -10.00 -9.71 -5.66
N GLY A 143 -10.39 -10.93 -5.24
CA GLY A 143 -10.86 -11.94 -6.18
C GLY A 143 -9.73 -12.62 -6.95
N GLU A 144 -8.57 -12.81 -6.30
CA GLU A 144 -7.45 -13.53 -6.90
C GLU A 144 -7.83 -14.91 -7.48
N PRO A 145 -7.26 -15.30 -8.62
CA PRO A 145 -7.40 -16.65 -9.13
C PRO A 145 -6.70 -17.66 -8.22
N ASN A 146 -7.05 -18.94 -8.39
CA ASN A 146 -6.27 -20.01 -7.80
C ASN A 146 -4.98 -20.26 -8.59
N ASP A 147 -4.00 -20.97 -7.98
CA ASP A 147 -2.67 -21.20 -8.56
C ASP A 147 -2.72 -21.76 -9.99
N ASP A 148 -3.64 -22.68 -10.28
CA ASP A 148 -3.83 -23.26 -11.62
C ASP A 148 -4.56 -22.32 -12.59
N TYR A 149 -5.04 -21.16 -12.15
CA TYR A 149 -5.85 -20.19 -12.89
C TYR A 149 -7.13 -20.80 -13.50
N THR A 150 -7.74 -21.76 -12.80
CA THR A 150 -8.96 -22.47 -13.23
C THR A 150 -10.21 -21.91 -12.56
N ILE A 151 -10.07 -21.24 -11.43
CA ILE A 151 -11.11 -20.50 -10.70
C ILE A 151 -10.60 -19.08 -10.56
N ASP A 152 -11.38 -18.12 -11.05
CA ASP A 152 -11.01 -16.71 -11.16
C ASP A 152 -12.23 -15.85 -10.78
N PRO A 153 -12.43 -15.56 -9.48
CA PRO A 153 -13.54 -14.74 -9.03
C PRO A 153 -13.35 -13.28 -9.49
N LYS A 154 -14.44 -12.59 -9.73
CA LYS A 154 -14.36 -11.17 -10.08
C LYS A 154 -14.07 -10.31 -8.85
N GLY A 155 -13.13 -9.42 -8.97
CA GLY A 155 -12.90 -8.35 -8.01
C GLY A 155 -14.11 -7.43 -7.87
N SER A 156 -14.33 -6.90 -6.67
CA SER A 156 -15.44 -6.00 -6.38
C SER A 156 -15.20 -5.14 -5.14
N VAL A 157 -16.00 -4.10 -4.96
CA VAL A 157 -16.08 -3.36 -3.69
C VAL A 157 -17.43 -3.60 -3.04
N SER A 158 -17.44 -4.08 -1.80
CA SER A 158 -18.65 -4.20 -0.99
C SER A 158 -18.85 -2.91 -0.19
N ILE A 159 -20.01 -2.26 -0.31
CA ILE A 159 -20.40 -1.05 0.46
C ILE A 159 -21.48 -1.43 1.44
N ILE A 160 -21.23 -1.23 2.74
CA ILE A 160 -22.13 -1.56 3.83
C ILE A 160 -22.66 -0.29 4.47
N ASP A 161 -24.00 -0.13 4.46
CA ASP A 161 -24.70 0.97 5.15
C ASP A 161 -24.77 0.68 6.66
N LEU A 162 -24.11 1.53 7.45
CA LEU A 162 -24.04 1.43 8.91
C LEU A 162 -25.07 2.31 9.63
N ASN A 163 -25.91 3.05 8.91
CA ASN A 163 -26.93 3.87 9.55
C ASN A 163 -27.86 2.99 10.40
N ASN A 164 -27.96 3.30 11.70
CA ASN A 164 -28.73 2.51 12.67
C ASN A 164 -28.34 1.02 12.71
N TRP A 165 -27.06 0.69 12.61
CA TRP A 165 -26.54 -0.68 12.63
C TRP A 165 -27.00 -1.49 13.87
N PHE A 166 -27.27 -0.80 14.98
CA PHE A 166 -27.71 -1.41 16.25
C PHE A 166 -29.11 -2.06 16.18
N VAL A 167 -29.91 -1.80 15.13
CA VAL A 167 -31.20 -2.50 14.88
C VAL A 167 -31.01 -3.88 14.26
N GLY A 168 -29.79 -4.26 13.90
CA GLY A 168 -29.44 -5.57 13.36
C GLY A 168 -29.08 -5.57 11.87
N ALA A 169 -28.47 -6.66 11.43
CA ALA A 169 -28.08 -6.86 10.06
C ALA A 169 -29.29 -7.07 9.14
N SER A 170 -29.29 -6.43 7.96
CA SER A 170 -30.25 -6.64 6.89
C SER A 170 -29.51 -6.78 5.55
N LYS A 171 -29.96 -7.68 4.70
CA LYS A 171 -29.36 -7.88 3.35
C LYS A 171 -29.46 -6.63 2.48
N ASP A 172 -30.38 -5.72 2.75
CA ASP A 172 -30.58 -4.48 2.00
C ASP A 172 -29.50 -3.43 2.34
N ARG A 173 -28.63 -3.72 3.29
CA ARG A 173 -27.55 -2.81 3.73
C ARG A 173 -26.22 -3.02 3.03
N ILE A 174 -26.06 -4.10 2.27
CA ILE A 174 -24.84 -4.39 1.51
C ILE A 174 -25.14 -4.33 0.02
N ARG A 175 -24.25 -3.75 -0.72
CA ARG A 175 -24.23 -3.78 -2.18
C ARG A 175 -22.82 -3.99 -2.69
N HIS A 176 -22.68 -4.67 -3.81
CA HIS A 176 -21.41 -4.94 -4.46
C HIS A 176 -21.28 -4.07 -5.71
N VAL A 177 -20.12 -3.45 -5.87
CA VAL A 177 -19.75 -2.63 -7.02
C VAL A 177 -18.67 -3.38 -7.81
N TYR A 178 -18.99 -3.70 -9.06
CA TYR A 178 -18.08 -4.36 -9.99
C TYR A 178 -17.48 -3.37 -10.98
N PHE A 179 -16.30 -3.66 -11.51
CA PHE A 179 -15.58 -2.80 -12.44
C PHE A 179 -16.02 -3.04 -13.88
N THR A 180 -17.30 -2.82 -14.18
CA THR A 180 -17.98 -3.15 -15.44
C THR A 180 -17.44 -2.39 -16.64
N ARG A 181 -16.35 -2.87 -17.21
CA ARG A 181 -15.70 -2.32 -18.38
C ARG A 181 -15.14 -3.45 -19.26
N SER A 182 -15.25 -3.31 -20.60
CA SER A 182 -14.74 -4.33 -21.52
C SER A 182 -13.24 -4.20 -21.79
N GLY A 183 -12.71 -2.98 -21.78
CA GLY A 183 -11.30 -2.68 -22.07
C GLY A 183 -10.66 -1.83 -21.00
N ALA A 184 -9.35 -1.86 -20.85
CA ALA A 184 -8.62 -1.00 -19.95
C ALA A 184 -8.83 0.50 -20.27
N PRO A 185 -8.79 1.39 -19.27
CA PRO A 185 -8.66 2.82 -19.53
C PRO A 185 -7.30 3.14 -20.14
N GLU A 186 -7.19 4.30 -20.79
CA GLU A 186 -5.90 4.78 -21.31
C GLU A 186 -4.89 4.88 -20.15
N GLY A 187 -3.71 4.30 -20.32
CA GLY A 187 -2.68 4.24 -19.26
C GLY A 187 -2.84 3.10 -18.25
N GLY A 188 -3.94 2.34 -18.31
CA GLY A 188 -4.13 1.08 -17.60
C GLY A 188 -3.92 -0.12 -18.52
N ARG A 189 -4.08 -1.34 -17.99
CA ARG A 189 -3.85 -2.59 -18.74
C ARG A 189 -4.84 -3.69 -18.37
N ILE A 190 -4.93 -4.69 -19.24
CA ILE A 190 -5.50 -6.03 -18.99
C ILE A 190 -4.33 -7.00 -19.14
N ILE A 191 -4.18 -7.90 -18.19
CA ILE A 191 -3.03 -8.80 -18.11
C ILE A 191 -3.35 -10.14 -18.75
N LYS A 192 -4.45 -10.77 -18.35
CA LYS A 192 -4.82 -12.09 -18.85
C LYS A 192 -5.31 -12.04 -20.28
N PRO A 193 -4.67 -12.77 -21.23
CA PRO A 193 -5.11 -12.79 -22.62
C PRO A 193 -6.57 -13.21 -22.79
N GLY A 194 -7.37 -12.35 -23.43
CA GLY A 194 -8.78 -12.62 -23.72
C GLY A 194 -9.76 -12.29 -22.60
N ALA A 195 -9.31 -11.88 -21.42
CA ALA A 195 -10.17 -11.37 -20.37
C ALA A 195 -10.72 -9.98 -20.73
N THR A 196 -11.89 -9.65 -20.17
CA THR A 196 -12.38 -8.27 -20.09
C THR A 196 -11.73 -7.57 -18.88
N PHE A 197 -11.77 -6.24 -18.83
CA PHE A 197 -11.26 -5.50 -17.67
C PHE A 197 -11.99 -5.86 -16.36
N GLU A 198 -13.29 -6.16 -16.43
CA GLU A 198 -14.09 -6.61 -15.28
C GLU A 198 -13.64 -7.97 -14.72
N GLU A 199 -13.12 -8.84 -15.58
CA GLU A 199 -12.63 -10.17 -15.18
C GLU A 199 -11.19 -10.16 -14.69
N ASP A 200 -10.42 -9.14 -15.07
CA ASP A 200 -8.99 -9.03 -14.78
C ASP A 200 -8.70 -8.06 -13.60
N ALA A 201 -9.71 -7.27 -13.19
CA ALA A 201 -9.55 -6.24 -12.18
C ALA A 201 -9.55 -6.81 -10.75
N GLU A 202 -8.47 -6.58 -10.03
CA GLU A 202 -8.26 -6.98 -8.64
C GLU A 202 -8.10 -5.71 -7.76
N PRO A 203 -9.14 -5.37 -6.96
CA PRO A 203 -9.08 -4.23 -6.06
C PRO A 203 -8.40 -4.59 -4.75
N GLU A 204 -7.37 -3.87 -4.37
CA GLU A 204 -6.60 -4.08 -3.14
C GLU A 204 -6.92 -3.05 -2.07
N TYR A 205 -6.69 -1.79 -2.33
CA TYR A 205 -6.78 -0.76 -1.31
C TYR A 205 -7.87 0.28 -1.58
N ILE A 206 -8.51 0.79 -0.52
CA ILE A 206 -9.56 1.81 -0.61
C ILE A 206 -9.21 3.01 0.27
N ALA A 207 -9.18 4.19 -0.34
CA ALA A 207 -9.11 5.47 0.36
C ALA A 207 -10.37 6.30 0.13
N VAL A 208 -10.90 6.92 1.19
CA VAL A 208 -12.17 7.66 1.15
C VAL A 208 -11.91 9.17 1.22
N SER A 209 -12.66 9.95 0.43
CA SER A 209 -12.64 11.41 0.47
C SER A 209 -13.05 11.96 1.83
N GLY A 210 -12.49 13.10 2.23
CA GLY A 210 -12.78 13.72 3.52
C GLY A 210 -14.27 14.11 3.73
N ASP A 211 -15.02 14.28 2.64
CA ASP A 211 -16.47 14.54 2.69
C ASP A 211 -17.33 13.27 2.67
N SER A 212 -16.73 12.09 2.69
CA SER A 212 -17.37 10.78 2.70
C SER A 212 -18.19 10.45 1.44
N LYS A 213 -18.00 11.14 0.32
CA LYS A 213 -18.79 10.93 -0.90
C LYS A 213 -18.16 10.02 -1.92
N HIS A 214 -16.83 10.00 -1.98
CA HIS A 214 -16.08 9.25 -2.98
C HIS A 214 -15.11 8.27 -2.30
N ALA A 215 -14.95 7.11 -2.91
CA ALA A 215 -13.87 6.19 -2.64
C ALA A 215 -12.97 6.09 -3.87
N TYR A 216 -11.68 6.00 -3.65
CA TYR A 216 -10.65 5.70 -4.62
C TYR A 216 -10.14 4.30 -4.32
N VAL A 217 -10.03 3.46 -5.33
CA VAL A 217 -9.69 2.05 -5.20
C VAL A 217 -8.50 1.77 -6.10
N SER A 218 -7.40 1.25 -5.55
CA SER A 218 -6.29 0.74 -6.34
C SER A 218 -6.68 -0.58 -6.98
N LEU A 219 -6.41 -0.69 -8.29
CA LEU A 219 -6.39 -1.91 -9.07
C LEU A 219 -4.94 -2.04 -9.49
N GLN A 220 -4.13 -2.64 -8.61
CA GLN A 220 -2.66 -2.50 -8.64
C GLN A 220 -2.08 -3.04 -9.94
N GLU A 221 -2.28 -4.31 -10.24
CA GLU A 221 -1.72 -4.94 -11.44
C GLU A 221 -2.27 -4.29 -12.72
N ASN A 222 -3.53 -3.83 -12.69
CA ASN A 222 -4.14 -3.14 -13.84
C ASN A 222 -3.59 -1.72 -14.05
N ASN A 223 -2.80 -1.19 -13.10
CA ASN A 223 -2.23 0.17 -13.13
C ASN A 223 -3.33 1.25 -13.21
N VAL A 224 -4.39 1.12 -12.41
CA VAL A 224 -5.61 1.94 -12.47
C VAL A 224 -6.06 2.34 -11.06
N ILE A 225 -6.57 3.57 -10.92
CA ILE A 225 -7.39 3.98 -9.78
C ILE A 225 -8.85 4.09 -10.24
N ALA A 226 -9.75 3.35 -9.60
CA ALA A 226 -11.18 3.49 -9.82
C ALA A 226 -11.79 4.47 -8.79
N LYS A 227 -12.64 5.39 -9.26
CA LYS A 227 -13.39 6.32 -8.40
C LYS A 227 -14.83 5.86 -8.27
N ILE A 228 -15.30 5.70 -7.04
CA ILE A 228 -16.65 5.22 -6.72
C ILE A 228 -17.42 6.35 -6.04
N ASN A 229 -18.66 6.60 -6.48
CA ASN A 229 -19.61 7.35 -5.70
C ASN A 229 -20.24 6.42 -4.65
N ILE A 230 -19.99 6.69 -3.36
CA ILE A 230 -20.36 5.81 -2.25
C ILE A 230 -21.88 5.73 -2.09
N GLU A 231 -22.59 6.85 -2.16
CA GLU A 231 -24.03 6.90 -1.97
C GLU A 231 -24.78 6.06 -3.02
N TYR A 232 -24.39 6.18 -4.28
CA TYR A 232 -25.03 5.45 -5.38
C TYR A 232 -24.44 4.05 -5.60
N GLY A 233 -23.24 3.76 -5.10
CA GLY A 233 -22.55 2.48 -5.29
C GLY A 233 -22.24 2.22 -6.76
N ILE A 234 -21.67 3.20 -7.45
CA ILE A 234 -21.28 3.13 -8.86
C ILE A 234 -19.86 3.64 -9.07
N VAL A 235 -19.13 3.02 -9.97
CA VAL A 235 -17.86 3.58 -10.47
C VAL A 235 -18.17 4.76 -11.37
N THR A 236 -17.64 5.93 -11.04
CA THR A 236 -17.82 7.15 -11.83
C THR A 236 -16.69 7.35 -12.85
N ASP A 237 -15.47 6.98 -12.48
CA ASP A 237 -14.27 7.17 -13.29
C ASP A 237 -13.29 6.03 -13.13
N TYR A 238 -12.49 5.78 -14.17
CA TYR A 238 -11.32 4.90 -14.17
C TYR A 238 -10.13 5.70 -14.65
N PHE A 239 -9.15 5.89 -13.79
CA PHE A 239 -7.94 6.63 -14.07
C PHE A 239 -6.79 5.64 -14.33
N GLY A 240 -6.43 5.40 -15.59
CA GLY A 240 -5.20 4.70 -15.91
C GLY A 240 -4.01 5.59 -15.62
N LEU A 241 -3.04 5.07 -14.86
CA LEU A 241 -1.96 5.86 -14.29
C LEU A 241 -0.86 6.22 -15.31
N GLY A 242 -0.87 5.57 -16.49
CA GLY A 242 0.19 5.75 -17.46
C GLY A 242 1.50 5.11 -17.00
N TYR A 243 2.61 5.58 -17.54
CA TYR A 243 3.90 4.92 -17.36
C TYR A 243 5.00 5.93 -17.10
N LYS A 244 5.84 5.63 -16.13
CA LYS A 244 7.05 6.38 -15.82
C LYS A 244 8.13 6.07 -16.85
N ASP A 245 8.68 7.10 -17.46
CA ASP A 245 9.76 6.96 -18.43
C ASP A 245 11.13 6.94 -17.74
N TRP A 246 11.71 5.75 -17.58
CA TRP A 246 13.01 5.58 -16.97
C TRP A 246 14.17 6.08 -17.82
N SER A 247 13.92 6.47 -19.09
CA SER A 247 14.92 7.17 -19.89
C SER A 247 15.09 8.64 -19.46
N GLN A 248 14.06 9.22 -18.82
CA GLN A 248 14.07 10.58 -18.27
C GLN A 248 14.33 10.62 -16.76
N SER A 249 14.00 9.55 -16.07
CA SER A 249 14.38 9.29 -14.68
C SER A 249 15.58 8.33 -14.67
N ALA A 250 15.86 7.66 -13.57
CA ALA A 250 16.93 6.68 -13.52
C ALA A 250 16.60 5.59 -12.54
N LEU A 251 16.96 4.35 -12.85
CA LEU A 251 16.86 3.22 -11.91
C LEU A 251 18.15 2.39 -11.96
N ASP A 252 18.38 1.63 -10.92
CA ASP A 252 19.28 0.49 -10.98
C ASP A 252 18.47 -0.72 -11.46
N ALA A 253 18.95 -1.40 -12.48
CA ALA A 253 18.23 -2.46 -13.17
C ALA A 253 18.88 -3.84 -12.99
N SER A 254 20.00 -3.92 -12.28
CA SER A 254 20.78 -5.15 -12.20
C SER A 254 21.36 -5.39 -10.81
N ASN A 255 21.17 -6.59 -10.31
CA ASN A 255 21.87 -7.11 -9.12
C ASN A 255 23.15 -7.91 -9.47
N LYS A 256 23.67 -7.76 -10.71
CA LYS A 256 24.81 -8.55 -11.22
C LYS A 256 25.96 -7.71 -11.76
N ASP A 257 25.93 -6.41 -11.55
CA ASP A 257 27.02 -5.51 -11.94
C ASP A 257 27.97 -5.15 -10.77
N ASN A 258 27.65 -5.63 -9.55
CA ASN A 258 28.42 -5.46 -8.30
C ASN A 258 28.58 -3.98 -7.87
N ARG A 259 27.62 -3.13 -8.15
CA ARG A 259 27.65 -1.71 -7.80
C ARG A 259 26.23 -1.13 -7.82
N ILE A 260 26.04 0.01 -7.17
CA ILE A 260 24.86 0.85 -7.35
C ILE A 260 25.01 1.55 -8.69
N ASN A 261 24.08 1.30 -9.63
CA ASN A 261 24.16 1.77 -11.01
C ASN A 261 22.86 2.48 -11.45
N ILE A 262 22.48 3.49 -10.71
CA ILE A 262 21.29 4.31 -11.02
C ILE A 262 21.57 5.13 -12.28
N GLN A 263 20.95 4.77 -13.40
CA GLN A 263 21.12 5.44 -14.69
C GLN A 263 19.83 5.37 -15.55
N PRO A 264 19.69 6.22 -16.58
CA PRO A 264 18.59 6.13 -17.51
C PRO A 264 18.61 4.84 -18.32
N TRP A 265 17.41 4.22 -18.48
CA TRP A 265 17.20 3.02 -19.27
C TRP A 265 15.99 3.17 -20.19
N PRO A 266 15.96 2.53 -21.38
CA PRO A 266 14.81 2.54 -22.27
C PRO A 266 13.70 1.60 -21.78
N VAL A 267 13.18 1.88 -20.58
CA VAL A 267 12.16 1.08 -19.90
C VAL A 267 11.06 2.01 -19.43
N LYS A 268 9.83 1.56 -19.52
CA LYS A 268 8.66 2.19 -18.91
C LYS A 268 8.32 1.45 -17.61
N GLY A 269 8.10 2.19 -16.52
CA GLY A 269 7.63 1.65 -15.24
C GLY A 269 6.13 1.83 -15.09
N MET A 270 5.40 0.79 -14.79
CA MET A 270 4.02 0.89 -14.35
C MET A 270 4.00 1.46 -12.93
N TYR A 271 3.03 2.34 -12.60
CA TYR A 271 2.99 2.88 -11.23
C TYR A 271 2.58 1.83 -10.23
N GLN A 272 1.49 1.14 -10.48
CA GLN A 272 0.98 0.00 -9.70
C GLN A 272 1.03 0.26 -8.18
N PRO A 273 0.21 1.21 -7.69
CA PRO A 273 0.18 1.50 -6.27
C PRO A 273 -0.56 0.42 -5.50
N ASP A 274 0.03 -0.04 -4.41
CA ASP A 274 -0.65 -0.81 -3.38
C ASP A 274 -1.44 0.17 -2.47
N THR A 275 -0.86 0.61 -1.37
CA THR A 275 -1.54 1.53 -0.44
C THR A 275 -1.74 2.91 -1.03
N ILE A 276 -2.96 3.43 -0.87
CA ILE A 276 -3.33 4.79 -1.26
C ILE A 276 -3.96 5.55 -0.10
N VAL A 277 -3.78 6.87 -0.07
CA VAL A 277 -4.40 7.77 0.92
C VAL A 277 -4.96 9.00 0.23
N VAL A 278 -6.15 9.46 0.63
CA VAL A 278 -6.74 10.70 0.12
C VAL A 278 -6.47 11.86 1.07
N VAL A 279 -5.94 12.94 0.51
CA VAL A 279 -5.86 14.26 1.16
C VAL A 279 -6.87 15.18 0.53
N SER A 280 -7.96 15.47 1.25
CA SER A 280 -8.99 16.40 0.79
C SER A 280 -8.68 17.82 1.27
N LYS A 281 -8.73 18.79 0.36
CA LYS A 281 -8.54 20.23 0.65
C LYS A 281 -9.73 21.04 0.17
N GLU A 282 -10.26 21.88 1.02
CA GLU A 282 -11.26 22.84 0.61
C GLU A 282 -10.59 24.08 -0.01
N ILE A 283 -10.89 24.38 -1.27
CA ILE A 283 -10.36 25.51 -2.02
C ILE A 283 -11.56 26.29 -2.58
N ASN A 284 -11.75 27.52 -2.13
CA ASN A 284 -12.86 28.41 -2.55
C ASN A 284 -14.25 27.80 -2.34
N GLY A 285 -14.45 26.95 -1.33
CA GLY A 285 -15.72 26.29 -1.02
C GLY A 285 -15.99 25.00 -1.80
N GLU A 286 -15.03 24.53 -2.58
CA GLU A 286 -15.06 23.24 -3.27
C GLU A 286 -14.03 22.28 -2.70
N MET A 287 -14.40 21.00 -2.54
CA MET A 287 -13.50 19.94 -2.11
C MET A 287 -12.65 19.41 -3.28
N TYR A 288 -11.37 19.37 -3.08
CA TYR A 288 -10.40 18.78 -4.00
C TYR A 288 -9.70 17.59 -3.31
N ASP A 289 -9.79 16.44 -3.94
CA ASP A 289 -9.15 15.22 -3.47
C ASP A 289 -7.82 15.01 -4.19
N TYR A 290 -6.79 14.73 -3.43
CA TYR A 290 -5.48 14.32 -3.91
C TYR A 290 -5.21 12.91 -3.41
N VAL A 291 -4.98 11.98 -4.35
CA VAL A 291 -4.68 10.59 -4.03
C VAL A 291 -3.17 10.43 -3.99
N LEU A 292 -2.64 10.15 -2.81
CA LEU A 292 -1.25 9.77 -2.61
C LEU A 292 -1.12 8.26 -2.81
N MET A 293 -0.09 7.83 -3.51
CA MET A 293 0.09 6.45 -3.95
C MET A 293 1.51 5.98 -3.60
N ALA A 294 1.63 4.85 -2.93
CA ALA A 294 2.87 4.14 -2.75
C ALA A 294 3.01 3.14 -3.92
N ASN A 295 3.97 3.38 -4.82
CA ASN A 295 4.05 2.69 -6.10
C ASN A 295 5.03 1.52 -6.01
N GLU A 296 4.58 0.46 -5.41
CA GLU A 296 5.31 -0.78 -5.17
C GLU A 296 5.53 -1.55 -6.49
N GLY A 297 4.42 -2.00 -7.07
CA GLY A 297 4.35 -2.81 -8.28
C GLY A 297 4.08 -4.28 -7.98
N ASP A 298 3.25 -4.90 -8.82
CA ASP A 298 3.06 -6.35 -8.79
C ASP A 298 2.77 -6.94 -10.17
N ALA A 299 2.84 -8.29 -10.25
CA ALA A 299 2.67 -9.08 -11.46
C ALA A 299 1.73 -10.26 -11.18
N LYS A 300 0.88 -10.59 -12.17
CA LYS A 300 0.18 -11.88 -12.11
C LYS A 300 1.16 -13.01 -12.42
N ASP A 301 1.57 -13.72 -11.37
CA ASP A 301 2.55 -14.81 -11.44
C ASP A 301 2.05 -16.05 -10.70
N TYR A 302 1.25 -16.86 -11.40
CA TYR A 302 0.62 -18.10 -10.93
C TYR A 302 1.12 -19.30 -11.72
N ASP A 303 1.03 -20.50 -11.17
CA ASP A 303 1.43 -21.75 -11.86
C ASP A 303 0.69 -21.95 -13.19
N GLY A 304 -0.59 -21.56 -13.27
CA GLY A 304 -1.41 -21.67 -14.48
C GLY A 304 -1.23 -20.54 -15.50
N PHE A 305 -0.71 -19.40 -15.08
CA PHE A 305 -0.46 -18.22 -15.93
C PHE A 305 0.52 -17.28 -15.25
N SER A 306 1.58 -16.90 -15.95
CA SER A 306 2.49 -15.85 -15.54
C SER A 306 2.71 -14.86 -16.68
N GLU A 307 2.68 -13.57 -16.35
CA GLU A 307 3.10 -12.51 -17.27
C GLU A 307 4.58 -12.17 -17.11
N GLU A 308 5.22 -12.64 -16.04
CA GLU A 308 6.57 -12.23 -15.68
C GLU A 308 7.63 -12.95 -16.50
N VAL A 309 8.54 -12.15 -17.05
CA VAL A 309 9.77 -12.63 -17.70
C VAL A 309 10.92 -11.67 -17.39
N ARG A 310 12.13 -12.07 -17.73
CA ARG A 310 13.27 -11.16 -17.68
C ARG A 310 13.54 -10.55 -19.05
N VAL A 311 14.05 -9.32 -19.08
CA VAL A 311 14.34 -8.62 -20.36
C VAL A 311 15.25 -9.45 -21.28
N LYS A 312 16.16 -10.26 -20.73
CA LYS A 312 17.03 -11.16 -21.54
C LYS A 312 16.25 -12.22 -22.32
N ASP A 313 15.03 -12.54 -21.87
CA ASP A 313 14.19 -13.59 -22.44
C ASP A 313 13.16 -13.02 -23.44
N LEU A 314 13.05 -11.67 -23.56
CA LEU A 314 12.25 -11.01 -24.60
C LEU A 314 12.98 -11.04 -25.96
N THR A 315 12.21 -11.10 -27.03
CA THR A 315 12.72 -10.84 -28.37
C THR A 315 12.52 -9.35 -28.69
N LEU A 316 13.53 -8.53 -28.44
CA LEU A 316 13.46 -7.07 -28.68
C LEU A 316 13.49 -6.76 -30.18
N ASP A 317 12.66 -5.79 -30.62
CA ASP A 317 12.65 -5.35 -32.04
C ASP A 317 14.00 -4.69 -32.39
N PRO A 318 14.77 -5.22 -33.36
CA PRO A 318 16.07 -4.68 -33.71
C PRO A 318 16.00 -3.31 -34.38
N SER A 319 14.84 -2.90 -34.89
CA SER A 319 14.64 -1.56 -35.45
C SER A 319 14.52 -0.48 -34.35
N VAL A 320 14.01 -0.86 -33.16
CA VAL A 320 13.88 0.01 -31.99
C VAL A 320 15.08 -0.14 -31.06
N PHE A 321 15.54 -1.37 -30.87
CA PHE A 321 16.67 -1.72 -29.98
C PHE A 321 17.86 -2.28 -30.80
N PRO A 322 18.58 -1.46 -31.61
CA PRO A 322 19.72 -1.94 -32.40
C PRO A 322 20.88 -2.46 -31.55
N ASN A 323 20.87 -2.19 -30.25
CA ASN A 323 21.81 -2.65 -29.23
C ASN A 323 21.20 -3.68 -28.25
N ALA A 324 20.17 -4.42 -28.67
CA ALA A 324 19.46 -5.40 -27.83
C ALA A 324 20.40 -6.37 -27.12
N GLU A 325 21.40 -6.93 -27.83
CA GLU A 325 22.41 -7.85 -27.27
C GLU A 325 23.18 -7.24 -26.09
N GLU A 326 23.47 -5.94 -26.14
CA GLU A 326 24.12 -5.23 -25.04
C GLU A 326 23.17 -4.96 -23.89
N LEU A 327 21.93 -4.52 -24.19
CA LEU A 327 20.88 -4.26 -23.18
C LEU A 327 20.53 -5.53 -22.39
N GLN A 328 20.50 -6.68 -23.06
CA GLN A 328 20.10 -7.97 -22.48
C GLN A 328 21.23 -8.67 -21.67
N LYS A 329 22.40 -8.06 -21.53
CA LYS A 329 23.40 -8.56 -20.60
C LYS A 329 22.96 -8.45 -19.15
N SER A 330 23.39 -9.40 -18.32
CA SER A 330 23.00 -9.46 -16.91
C SER A 330 23.44 -8.25 -16.09
N GLU A 331 24.54 -7.61 -16.44
CA GLU A 331 25.02 -6.37 -15.84
C GLU A 331 24.28 -5.10 -16.29
N ASN A 332 23.36 -5.22 -17.26
CA ASN A 332 22.52 -4.15 -17.78
C ASN A 332 21.04 -4.45 -17.47
N LEU A 333 20.16 -4.48 -18.48
CA LEU A 333 18.72 -4.76 -18.30
C LEU A 333 18.37 -6.25 -18.23
N GLY A 334 19.28 -7.14 -18.64
CA GLY A 334 18.94 -8.55 -18.88
C GLY A 334 18.33 -9.27 -17.69
N ARG A 335 18.59 -8.79 -16.48
CA ARG A 335 18.02 -9.35 -15.25
C ARG A 335 16.68 -8.74 -14.86
N LEU A 336 16.38 -7.52 -15.31
CA LEU A 336 15.18 -6.80 -14.92
C LEU A 336 13.92 -7.60 -15.26
N LYS A 337 13.04 -7.74 -14.26
CA LYS A 337 11.71 -8.32 -14.44
C LYS A 337 10.81 -7.39 -15.25
N THR A 338 10.04 -7.95 -16.16
CA THR A 338 9.19 -7.24 -17.11
C THR A 338 7.97 -8.09 -17.48
N THR A 339 6.93 -7.47 -18.02
CA THR A 339 5.71 -8.15 -18.44
C THR A 339 5.77 -8.60 -19.91
N THR A 340 5.14 -9.73 -20.20
CA THR A 340 4.81 -10.17 -21.56
C THR A 340 3.43 -9.67 -22.02
N ALA A 341 2.61 -9.14 -21.13
CA ALA A 341 1.26 -8.66 -21.46
C ALA A 341 1.26 -7.33 -22.25
N MET A 342 2.42 -6.67 -22.36
CA MET A 342 2.58 -5.38 -23.01
C MET A 342 3.93 -5.31 -23.74
N GLY A 343 4.04 -4.36 -24.69
CA GLY A 343 5.31 -4.04 -25.34
C GLY A 343 5.47 -4.59 -26.75
N ASP A 344 4.73 -5.64 -27.14
CA ASP A 344 4.57 -6.12 -28.51
C ASP A 344 3.27 -5.53 -29.06
N ALA A 345 3.35 -4.32 -29.64
CA ALA A 345 2.16 -3.55 -30.04
C ALA A 345 1.46 -4.12 -31.27
N ASN A 346 2.17 -4.85 -32.11
CA ASN A 346 1.67 -5.39 -33.37
C ASN A 346 1.43 -6.91 -33.32
N ASN A 347 1.74 -7.57 -32.18
CA ASN A 347 1.62 -8.99 -31.91
C ASN A 347 2.41 -9.87 -32.93
N ASP A 348 3.61 -9.44 -33.29
CA ASP A 348 4.50 -10.20 -34.18
C ASP A 348 5.59 -10.99 -33.43
N GLY A 349 5.62 -10.90 -32.10
CA GLY A 349 6.57 -11.54 -31.24
C GLY A 349 7.85 -10.76 -30.99
N PHE A 350 7.94 -9.51 -31.51
CA PHE A 350 9.03 -8.58 -31.24
C PHE A 350 8.52 -7.42 -30.38
N TYR A 351 9.24 -7.14 -29.30
CA TYR A 351 8.87 -6.10 -28.34
C TYR A 351 9.48 -4.76 -28.74
N GLU A 352 8.63 -3.76 -29.03
CA GLU A 352 9.02 -2.39 -29.30
C GLU A 352 9.20 -1.56 -28.04
N GLU A 353 8.64 -2.02 -26.90
CA GLU A 353 8.75 -1.35 -25.60
C GLU A 353 8.99 -2.37 -24.50
N ILE A 354 9.67 -1.94 -23.42
CA ILE A 354 9.93 -2.75 -22.23
C ILE A 354 9.17 -2.13 -21.06
N TYR A 355 8.33 -2.92 -20.37
CA TYR A 355 7.55 -2.49 -19.24
C TYR A 355 7.95 -3.25 -17.97
N GLY A 356 8.52 -2.53 -16.98
CA GLY A 356 8.85 -3.08 -15.67
C GLY A 356 7.76 -2.77 -14.65
N TYR A 357 7.78 -3.50 -13.55
CA TYR A 357 6.84 -3.38 -12.44
C TYR A 357 7.24 -2.29 -11.45
N GLY A 358 6.24 -1.58 -10.93
CA GLY A 358 6.37 -0.55 -9.92
C GLY A 358 6.96 0.77 -10.40
N GLY A 359 6.43 1.87 -9.87
CA GLY A 359 6.99 3.20 -10.05
C GLY A 359 8.24 3.44 -9.20
N ARG A 360 8.55 2.56 -8.24
CA ARG A 360 9.64 2.69 -7.25
C ARG A 360 9.66 4.06 -6.57
N SER A 361 8.48 4.63 -6.36
CA SER A 361 8.30 6.01 -5.93
C SER A 361 7.01 6.18 -5.15
N PHE A 362 6.82 7.33 -4.51
CA PHE A 362 5.47 7.76 -4.20
C PHE A 362 5.03 8.83 -5.18
N ALA A 363 3.73 8.86 -5.47
CA ALA A 363 3.16 9.82 -6.40
C ALA A 363 1.89 10.47 -5.81
N ILE A 364 1.47 11.58 -6.41
CA ILE A 364 0.23 12.27 -6.07
C ILE A 364 -0.57 12.47 -7.34
N MET A 365 -1.80 11.98 -7.34
CA MET A 365 -2.77 12.12 -8.42
C MET A 365 -3.85 13.13 -8.02
N ASP A 366 -4.27 13.96 -8.95
CA ASP A 366 -5.49 14.77 -8.81
C ASP A 366 -6.72 13.88 -8.95
N GLY A 367 -7.49 13.72 -7.88
CA GLY A 367 -8.64 12.81 -7.82
C GLY A 367 -9.85 13.23 -8.66
N ASN A 368 -9.83 14.39 -9.32
CA ASN A 368 -10.87 14.82 -10.24
C ASN A 368 -10.49 14.55 -11.70
N THR A 369 -9.21 14.67 -12.03
CA THR A 369 -8.74 14.56 -13.41
C THR A 369 -8.00 13.26 -13.71
N GLY A 370 -7.52 12.54 -12.66
CA GLY A 370 -6.67 11.37 -12.80
C GLY A 370 -5.21 11.68 -13.17
N ASN A 371 -4.85 12.97 -13.31
CA ASN A 371 -3.49 13.33 -13.69
C ASN A 371 -2.52 13.15 -12.50
N ILE A 372 -1.40 12.52 -12.72
CA ILE A 372 -0.27 12.52 -11.78
C ILE A 372 0.32 13.92 -11.77
N ILE A 373 0.21 14.61 -10.65
CA ILE A 373 0.69 15.99 -10.46
C ILE A 373 2.04 16.06 -9.75
N TYR A 374 2.47 14.95 -9.17
CA TYR A 374 3.79 14.77 -8.58
C TYR A 374 4.19 13.30 -8.61
N ASP A 375 5.46 13.05 -8.92
CA ASP A 375 6.15 11.76 -8.76
C ASP A 375 7.50 12.03 -8.11
N SER A 376 7.86 11.31 -7.06
CA SER A 376 9.16 11.42 -6.38
C SER A 376 10.34 10.96 -7.26
N GLY A 377 10.08 10.43 -8.44
CA GLY A 377 11.10 10.04 -9.41
C GLY A 377 11.96 8.89 -8.88
N ASN A 378 13.26 9.10 -8.83
CA ASN A 378 14.24 8.18 -8.25
C ASN A 378 14.75 8.62 -6.87
N ASP A 379 14.01 9.51 -6.19
CA ASP A 379 14.45 10.09 -4.92
C ASP A 379 14.70 9.01 -3.85
N ILE A 380 13.82 7.99 -3.78
CA ILE A 380 13.95 6.87 -2.84
C ILE A 380 15.26 6.10 -3.10
N ALA A 381 15.51 5.71 -4.35
CA ALA A 381 16.72 4.99 -4.73
C ALA A 381 18.00 5.80 -4.42
N VAL A 382 18.01 7.09 -4.75
CA VAL A 382 19.16 7.97 -4.48
C VAL A 382 19.41 8.10 -2.97
N ARG A 383 18.37 8.23 -2.15
CA ARG A 383 18.52 8.39 -0.69
C ARG A 383 18.95 7.10 0.00
N THR A 384 18.39 5.96 -0.41
CA THR A 384 18.81 4.67 0.14
C THR A 384 20.23 4.32 -0.27
N ALA A 385 20.66 4.71 -1.47
CA ALA A 385 22.06 4.57 -1.89
C ALA A 385 23.04 5.29 -0.95
N PHE A 386 22.69 6.47 -0.43
CA PHE A 386 23.53 7.21 0.54
C PHE A 386 23.58 6.57 1.93
N SER A 387 22.62 5.71 2.28
CA SER A 387 22.60 5.01 3.57
C SER A 387 23.66 3.91 3.68
N GLY A 388 24.22 3.45 2.56
CA GLY A 388 25.09 2.28 2.46
C GLY A 388 24.33 0.95 2.41
N PHE A 389 22.99 1.00 2.46
CA PHE A 389 22.09 -0.12 2.29
C PHE A 389 21.15 0.22 1.14
N PHE A 390 21.22 -0.52 0.04
CA PHE A 390 20.54 -0.18 -1.20
C PHE A 390 19.84 -1.40 -1.79
N ASN A 391 18.57 -1.23 -2.15
CA ASN A 391 17.70 -2.26 -2.74
C ASN A 391 17.91 -3.64 -2.07
N TRP A 392 17.92 -3.60 -0.75
CA TRP A 392 18.17 -4.77 0.08
C TRP A 392 16.92 -5.64 0.13
N ASN A 393 17.06 -6.94 0.03
CA ASN A 393 15.99 -7.88 0.31
C ASN A 393 15.85 -8.10 1.82
N GLU A 394 14.89 -8.88 2.27
CA GLU A 394 14.63 -9.17 3.68
C GLU A 394 15.79 -9.90 4.37
N ASP A 395 16.56 -10.68 3.63
CA ASP A 395 17.67 -11.49 4.12
C ASP A 395 18.94 -10.69 4.44
N ALA A 396 19.71 -11.17 5.41
CA ALA A 396 21.00 -10.58 5.71
C ALA A 396 21.98 -10.76 4.54
N GLY A 397 22.71 -9.69 4.20
CA GLY A 397 23.74 -9.71 3.16
C GLY A 397 23.22 -9.60 1.73
N SER A 398 21.96 -9.24 1.54
CA SER A 398 21.29 -9.14 0.24
C SER A 398 21.39 -7.74 -0.41
N PHE A 399 22.52 -7.04 -0.25
CA PHE A 399 22.78 -5.76 -0.89
C PHE A 399 22.52 -5.81 -2.39
N ASP A 400 21.75 -4.82 -2.91
CA ASP A 400 21.43 -4.64 -4.32
C ASP A 400 20.56 -5.75 -4.94
N ASP A 401 20.02 -6.64 -4.10
CA ASP A 401 19.35 -7.85 -4.59
C ASP A 401 17.97 -7.58 -5.21
N ARG A 402 17.33 -6.44 -4.87
CA ARG A 402 16.03 -6.03 -5.42
C ARG A 402 16.14 -5.11 -6.64
N SER A 403 17.34 -4.78 -7.10
CA SER A 403 17.52 -3.86 -8.25
C SER A 403 16.97 -4.43 -9.54
N ASP A 404 17.07 -5.73 -9.76
CA ASP A 404 16.55 -6.44 -10.93
C ASP A 404 15.05 -6.80 -10.83
N ASP A 405 14.38 -6.31 -9.80
CA ASP A 405 12.95 -6.51 -9.55
C ASP A 405 12.25 -5.15 -9.32
N LYS A 406 11.65 -4.91 -8.17
CA LYS A 406 10.86 -3.72 -7.85
C LYS A 406 11.62 -2.67 -7.00
N GLY A 407 12.87 -2.91 -6.64
CA GLY A 407 13.74 -2.00 -5.90
C GLY A 407 13.46 -1.96 -4.40
N ALA A 408 13.21 -0.77 -3.84
CA ALA A 408 12.98 -0.58 -2.41
C ALA A 408 11.55 -0.92 -1.97
N GLU A 409 10.63 -1.00 -2.90
CA GLU A 409 9.20 -1.32 -2.76
C GLU A 409 8.50 -0.39 -1.76
N PRO A 410 8.10 0.83 -2.23
CA PRO A 410 7.24 1.71 -1.46
C PRO A 410 5.83 1.12 -1.40
N GLU A 411 5.38 0.72 -0.22
CA GLU A 411 4.14 0.01 -0.01
C GLU A 411 3.20 0.76 0.93
N ALA A 412 3.55 0.89 2.19
CA ALA A 412 2.74 1.60 3.17
C ALA A 412 2.80 3.13 2.99
N ILE A 413 1.67 3.82 3.15
CA ILE A 413 1.64 5.28 3.20
C ILE A 413 0.66 5.79 4.26
N ALA A 414 1.09 6.74 5.08
CA ALA A 414 0.24 7.48 6.00
C ALA A 414 0.43 8.99 5.83
N VAL A 415 -0.61 9.76 6.18
CA VAL A 415 -0.56 11.23 6.14
C VAL A 415 -0.97 11.79 7.49
N GLY A 416 -0.29 12.85 7.92
CA GLY A 416 -0.62 13.54 9.16
C GLY A 416 -0.33 15.03 9.09
N GLU A 417 -1.04 15.79 9.95
CA GLU A 417 -0.79 17.21 10.14
C GLU A 417 0.01 17.45 11.43
N ILE A 418 1.09 18.19 11.33
CA ILE A 418 1.96 18.55 12.44
C ILE A 418 2.25 20.05 12.33
N ASP A 419 1.87 20.82 13.34
CA ASP A 419 2.10 22.28 13.41
C ASP A 419 1.62 23.03 12.14
N GLY A 420 0.45 22.62 11.62
CA GLY A 420 -0.19 23.24 10.44
C GLY A 420 0.47 22.89 9.10
N LYS A 421 1.35 21.90 9.09
CA LYS A 421 1.95 21.32 7.87
C LYS A 421 1.48 19.88 7.69
N THR A 422 1.30 19.49 6.44
CA THR A 422 0.92 18.13 6.07
C THR A 422 2.17 17.34 5.70
N TYR A 423 2.29 16.13 6.24
CA TYR A 423 3.41 15.21 5.97
C TYR A 423 2.91 13.87 5.47
N ALA A 424 3.66 13.28 4.55
CA ALA A 424 3.51 11.90 4.13
C ALA A 424 4.65 11.05 4.71
N PHE A 425 4.28 9.87 5.20
CA PHE A 425 5.16 8.83 5.70
C PHE A 425 5.03 7.64 4.76
N VAL A 426 6.13 7.26 4.10
CA VAL A 426 6.13 6.19 3.10
C VAL A 426 7.00 5.05 3.60
N GLY A 427 6.40 3.90 3.86
CA GLY A 427 7.08 2.66 4.23
C GLY A 427 7.71 2.01 3.01
N LEU A 428 8.91 1.48 3.19
CA LEU A 428 9.64 0.74 2.15
C LEU A 428 9.70 -0.73 2.57
N GLU A 429 8.92 -1.58 1.91
CA GLU A 429 8.77 -2.98 2.29
C GLU A 429 10.12 -3.69 2.31
N ARG A 430 10.75 -3.88 1.17
CA ARG A 430 11.97 -4.69 1.06
C ARG A 430 13.19 -3.98 1.64
N GLN A 431 13.38 -2.71 1.30
CA GLN A 431 14.49 -1.92 1.84
C GLN A 431 14.36 -1.72 3.36
N GLY A 432 13.14 -1.64 3.85
CA GLY A 432 12.80 -1.26 5.22
C GLY A 432 12.87 0.23 5.47
N GLY A 433 12.24 0.64 6.56
CA GLY A 433 12.24 2.01 7.04
C GLY A 433 11.13 2.88 6.45
N ILE A 434 11.12 4.15 6.85
CA ILE A 434 10.05 5.11 6.57
C ILE A 434 10.67 6.39 6.04
N MET A 435 10.32 6.76 4.80
CA MET A 435 10.63 8.06 4.20
C MET A 435 9.60 9.09 4.62
N MET A 436 10.02 10.33 4.87
CA MET A 436 9.15 11.41 5.32
C MET A 436 9.24 12.59 4.36
N TYR A 437 8.07 13.13 3.98
CA TYR A 437 7.97 14.26 3.05
C TYR A 437 6.99 15.32 3.57
N ASP A 438 7.40 16.60 3.55
CA ASP A 438 6.48 17.75 3.71
C ASP A 438 5.70 17.94 2.41
N ILE A 439 4.40 17.63 2.45
CA ILE A 439 3.46 17.73 1.34
C ILE A 439 2.48 18.91 1.48
N SER A 440 2.78 19.88 2.33
CA SER A 440 1.95 21.10 2.48
C SER A 440 1.78 21.81 1.16
N GLY A 441 2.83 21.82 0.32
CA GLY A 441 2.76 22.18 -1.09
C GLY A 441 2.55 20.93 -1.94
N ILE A 442 1.31 20.52 -2.14
CA ILE A 442 0.91 19.24 -2.76
C ILE A 442 1.60 18.92 -4.11
N ILE A 443 1.92 19.92 -4.91
CA ILE A 443 2.61 19.78 -6.19
C ILE A 443 4.15 19.85 -6.07
N LYS A 444 4.68 20.06 -4.88
CA LYS A 444 6.13 20.18 -4.61
C LYS A 444 6.47 19.60 -3.23
N PRO A 445 6.24 18.33 -3.00
CA PRO A 445 6.71 17.66 -1.81
C PRO A 445 8.21 17.86 -1.57
N LYS A 446 8.58 17.89 -0.30
CA LYS A 446 9.98 18.04 0.11
C LYS A 446 10.36 16.90 1.04
N PHE A 447 11.40 16.21 0.74
CA PHE A 447 11.97 15.23 1.67
C PHE A 447 12.42 15.92 2.96
N VAL A 448 12.06 15.32 4.09
CA VAL A 448 12.41 15.84 5.43
C VAL A 448 13.14 14.84 6.31
N GLY A 449 13.11 13.53 5.98
CA GLY A 449 13.85 12.54 6.74
C GLY A 449 13.65 11.11 6.25
N TYR A 450 14.55 10.23 6.64
CA TYR A 450 14.46 8.78 6.49
C TYR A 450 14.86 8.12 7.79
N PHE A 451 13.98 7.30 8.32
CA PHE A 451 14.23 6.46 9.48
C PHE A 451 14.21 4.99 9.06
N ASN A 452 15.12 4.18 9.58
CA ASN A 452 15.09 2.75 9.37
C ASN A 452 15.39 2.01 10.68
N GLY A 453 14.43 1.21 11.15
CA GLY A 453 14.51 0.39 12.35
C GLY A 453 15.14 -0.99 12.12
N ARG A 454 15.48 -1.31 10.87
CA ARG A 454 16.07 -2.57 10.47
C ARG A 454 17.54 -2.66 10.90
N ASN A 455 17.94 -3.84 11.34
CA ASN A 455 19.36 -4.21 11.54
C ASN A 455 19.82 -5.06 10.36
N PHE A 456 20.48 -4.47 9.37
CA PHE A 456 20.96 -5.13 8.15
C PHE A 456 22.03 -6.21 8.38
N PHE A 457 22.60 -6.27 9.57
CA PHE A 457 23.54 -7.31 9.99
C PHE A 457 22.90 -8.38 10.88
N GLY A 458 21.61 -8.19 11.19
CA GLY A 458 20.81 -9.13 11.96
C GLY A 458 20.28 -10.26 11.09
N ASP A 459 19.78 -11.28 11.75
CA ASP A 459 19.15 -12.45 11.16
C ASP A 459 17.67 -12.42 11.59
N GLY A 460 16.75 -12.25 10.63
CA GLY A 460 15.32 -12.17 10.89
C GLY A 460 14.80 -13.45 11.56
N THR A 461 15.24 -14.63 11.10
CA THR A 461 14.83 -15.91 11.67
C THR A 461 15.26 -16.07 13.14
N LYS A 462 16.25 -15.30 13.58
CA LYS A 462 16.73 -15.23 14.98
C LYS A 462 16.21 -14.00 15.74
N MET A 463 15.27 -13.25 15.16
CA MET A 463 14.71 -12.04 15.74
C MET A 463 15.74 -10.95 16.07
N THR A 464 16.82 -10.87 15.31
CA THR A 464 17.87 -9.84 15.46
C THR A 464 17.88 -8.83 14.32
N GLY A 465 16.96 -8.98 13.35
CA GLY A 465 16.82 -8.13 12.16
C GLY A 465 16.17 -6.77 12.40
N GLY A 466 15.57 -6.54 13.56
CA GLY A 466 14.80 -5.31 13.84
C GLY A 466 13.41 -5.31 13.21
N ASP A 467 12.89 -4.13 12.90
CA ASP A 467 11.59 -3.98 12.26
C ASP A 467 11.77 -4.05 10.72
N ILE A 468 11.21 -5.09 10.09
CA ILE A 468 11.42 -5.41 8.67
C ILE A 468 10.06 -5.58 7.98
N SER A 469 9.92 -5.03 6.78
CA SER A 469 8.72 -5.04 5.95
C SER A 469 7.56 -4.25 6.58
N PRO A 470 7.61 -2.90 6.51
CA PRO A 470 6.49 -2.07 6.98
C PRO A 470 5.30 -2.18 6.03
N GLU A 471 4.30 -2.97 6.42
CA GLU A 471 3.07 -3.25 5.70
C GLU A 471 2.02 -2.16 5.91
N SER A 472 1.89 -1.64 7.11
CA SER A 472 0.97 -0.54 7.37
C SER A 472 1.54 0.54 8.29
N LEU A 473 1.11 1.77 8.06
CA LEU A 473 1.44 2.94 8.86
C LEU A 473 0.18 3.65 9.34
N VAL A 474 0.12 4.02 10.63
CA VAL A 474 -1.00 4.79 11.21
C VAL A 474 -0.47 6.03 11.92
N PHE A 475 -0.83 7.21 11.39
CA PHE A 475 -0.52 8.48 12.06
C PHE A 475 -1.53 8.77 13.17
N ILE A 476 -1.02 9.14 14.36
CA ILE A 476 -1.84 9.58 15.50
C ILE A 476 -1.54 11.04 15.79
N PRO A 477 -2.48 11.96 15.54
CA PRO A 477 -2.29 13.37 15.85
C PRO A 477 -2.12 13.59 17.37
N ALA A 478 -1.45 14.67 17.74
CA ALA A 478 -1.06 14.93 19.13
C ALA A 478 -2.25 14.95 20.11
N ASP A 479 -3.42 15.43 19.66
CA ASP A 479 -4.66 15.47 20.46
C ASP A 479 -5.40 14.12 20.57
N LYS A 480 -4.92 13.08 19.85
CA LYS A 480 -5.44 11.72 19.87
C LYS A 480 -4.49 10.70 20.49
N THR A 481 -3.32 11.14 20.93
CA THR A 481 -2.35 10.29 21.65
C THR A 481 -2.87 9.91 23.04
N PRO A 482 -2.26 8.94 23.76
CA PRO A 482 -2.69 8.59 25.12
C PRO A 482 -2.70 9.82 26.06
N PRO A 483 -3.67 9.93 27.01
CA PRO A 483 -3.84 11.14 27.81
C PRO A 483 -2.60 11.63 28.56
N ALA A 484 -1.84 10.71 29.17
CA ALA A 484 -0.59 11.08 29.85
C ALA A 484 0.49 11.63 28.88
N PHE A 485 0.47 11.18 27.63
CA PHE A 485 1.39 11.64 26.59
C PHE A 485 0.98 13.03 26.09
N GLN A 486 -0.33 13.30 25.98
CA GLN A 486 -0.88 14.62 25.68
C GLN A 486 -0.54 15.64 26.78
N GLU A 487 -0.75 15.26 28.07
CA GLU A 487 -0.44 16.12 29.23
C GLU A 487 1.05 16.49 29.27
N ALA A 488 1.93 15.60 28.82
CA ALA A 488 3.37 15.84 28.72
C ALA A 488 3.76 16.66 27.48
N ASN A 489 2.83 16.95 26.56
CA ASN A 489 3.05 17.64 25.30
C ASN A 489 4.15 16.98 24.42
N GLU A 490 4.11 15.66 24.34
CA GLU A 490 5.13 14.86 23.67
C GLU A 490 4.94 14.76 22.14
N GLY A 491 3.86 15.35 21.60
CA GLY A 491 3.60 15.46 20.15
C GLY A 491 2.86 14.24 19.57
N PRO A 492 2.82 14.16 18.22
CA PRO A 492 2.14 13.08 17.50
C PRO A 492 2.94 11.77 17.51
N LEU A 493 2.24 10.67 17.18
CA LEU A 493 2.83 9.34 17.08
C LEU A 493 2.65 8.78 15.67
N LEU A 494 3.50 7.83 15.32
CA LEU A 494 3.33 6.96 14.16
C LEU A 494 3.41 5.50 14.65
N ILE A 495 2.45 4.67 14.21
CA ILE A 495 2.50 3.23 14.38
C ILE A 495 2.98 2.63 13.06
N GLY A 496 3.87 1.65 13.12
CA GLY A 496 4.21 0.79 12.01
C GLY A 496 3.94 -0.66 12.38
N ALA A 497 3.23 -1.39 11.52
CA ALA A 497 3.15 -2.84 11.58
C ALA A 497 4.07 -3.42 10.52
N TYR A 498 4.79 -4.48 10.88
CA TYR A 498 5.89 -5.03 10.10
C TYR A 498 5.68 -6.53 9.91
N GLU A 499 5.33 -6.90 8.70
CA GLU A 499 4.88 -8.24 8.32
C GLU A 499 5.95 -9.30 8.63
N LEU A 500 7.10 -9.22 7.97
CA LEU A 500 8.15 -10.24 8.08
C LEU A 500 8.70 -10.39 9.49
N SER A 501 8.88 -9.29 10.21
CA SER A 501 9.40 -9.36 11.59
C SER A 501 8.32 -9.62 12.64
N GLY A 502 7.04 -9.70 12.25
CA GLY A 502 5.91 -9.89 13.18
C GLY A 502 5.90 -8.85 14.29
N SER A 503 6.31 -7.61 13.99
CA SER A 503 6.47 -6.57 15.00
C SER A 503 5.55 -5.37 14.76
N THR A 504 5.05 -4.78 15.85
CA THR A 504 4.34 -3.50 15.84
C THR A 504 5.18 -2.48 16.60
N ALA A 505 5.56 -1.39 15.99
CA ALA A 505 6.37 -0.33 16.61
C ALA A 505 5.57 0.96 16.79
N VAL A 506 5.87 1.72 17.84
CA VAL A 506 5.31 3.05 18.11
C VAL A 506 6.45 4.06 18.15
N TYR A 507 6.36 5.04 17.28
CA TYR A 507 7.35 6.10 17.12
C TYR A 507 6.76 7.44 17.60
N GLN A 508 7.55 8.20 18.34
CA GLN A 508 7.30 9.62 18.59
C GLN A 508 7.87 10.41 17.42
N ILE A 509 7.11 11.38 16.92
CA ILE A 509 7.53 12.30 15.85
C ILE A 509 8.00 13.59 16.50
N LYS A 510 9.23 14.04 16.17
CA LYS A 510 9.85 15.28 16.68
C LYS A 510 10.32 16.21 15.58
#